data_a09514ca6537f16325aa608937ef73e6
#
_entry.id   a09514ca6537f16325aa608937ef73e6
#
_cell.length_a   1.000
_cell.length_b   1.000
_cell.length_c   1.000
_cell.angle_alpha   90.00
_cell.angle_beta   90.00
_cell.angle_gamma   90.00
#
_symmetry.space_group_name_H-M   'P 1'
#
loop_
_entity.id
_entity.type
_entity.pdbx_description
1 polymer ?
#
loop_
_entity_poly.entity_id
_entity_poly.type
_entity_poly.pdbx_seq_one_letter_code
_entity_poly.pdbx_strand_id
1 'polypeptide(L)'
;MIPLSVLDLSPVAEGSDAGQALRNSLDLARLAERLGYTRYWMAEHHNMPGIASAATAVALAHIAAGTARIRIGAGGIMLPNHAPLLIAEQFGTLAALHPGRIDLGLGRAPGSDQVTARAMRRNLHAEIDDFPQDVMELMGYFRPVVPGQAVQAVPGGGLDVPIWKIGRAHV
;
A
#
# COMPACT_ATOMS: atom_id res chain seq x y z
N MET A 1 22.20 -5.34 -15.31
CA MET A 1 20.82 -5.31 -15.83
C MET A 1 20.04 -4.28 -15.00
N ILE A 2 19.26 -3.43 -15.63
CA ILE A 2 18.44 -2.43 -14.91
C ILE A 2 17.27 -3.17 -14.21
N PRO A 3 17.05 -2.97 -12.88
CA PRO A 3 15.92 -3.60 -12.20
C PRO A 3 14.59 -3.00 -12.69
N LEU A 4 13.67 -3.87 -13.10
CA LEU A 4 12.33 -3.48 -13.56
C LEU A 4 11.30 -3.74 -12.47
N SER A 5 10.24 -2.93 -12.44
CA SER A 5 9.11 -3.05 -11.54
C SER A 5 7.79 -2.86 -12.28
N VAL A 6 6.73 -3.48 -11.81
CA VAL A 6 5.36 -3.29 -12.30
C VAL A 6 4.63 -2.38 -11.33
N LEU A 7 3.83 -1.45 -11.85
CA LEU A 7 2.79 -0.72 -11.12
C LEU A 7 1.45 -1.07 -11.75
N ASP A 8 0.57 -1.69 -10.98
CA ASP A 8 -0.73 -2.18 -11.41
C ASP A 8 -1.86 -1.40 -10.73
N LEU A 9 -2.93 -1.13 -11.47
CA LEU A 9 -4.16 -0.52 -10.97
C LEU A 9 -5.31 -1.53 -10.91
N SER A 10 -5.07 -2.78 -11.28
CA SER A 10 -6.11 -3.81 -11.40
C SER A 10 -7.29 -3.34 -12.28
N PRO A 11 -7.05 -3.04 -13.57
CA PRO A 11 -8.07 -2.49 -14.44
C PRO A 11 -9.19 -3.51 -14.72
N VAL A 12 -10.43 -3.05 -14.59
CA VAL A 12 -11.63 -3.83 -14.94
C VAL A 12 -11.90 -3.63 -16.44
N ALA A 13 -11.61 -4.65 -17.23
CA ALA A 13 -11.84 -4.61 -18.67
C ALA A 13 -13.34 -4.61 -19.00
N GLU A 14 -13.73 -4.09 -20.18
CA GLU A 14 -15.10 -4.14 -20.68
C GLU A 14 -15.59 -5.59 -20.72
N GLY A 15 -16.81 -5.83 -20.23
CA GLY A 15 -17.39 -7.18 -20.14
C GLY A 15 -16.84 -8.06 -19.02
N SER A 16 -15.98 -7.51 -18.14
CA SER A 16 -15.39 -8.20 -17.00
C SER A 16 -15.87 -7.61 -15.66
N ASP A 17 -15.38 -8.15 -14.55
CA ASP A 17 -15.70 -7.70 -13.20
C ASP A 17 -14.44 -7.47 -12.34
N ALA A 18 -14.62 -6.84 -11.17
CA ALA A 18 -13.52 -6.55 -10.24
C ALA A 18 -12.82 -7.83 -9.73
N GLY A 19 -13.57 -8.94 -9.54
CA GLY A 19 -13.00 -10.21 -9.12
C GLY A 19 -12.05 -10.78 -10.19
N GLN A 20 -12.44 -10.68 -11.48
CA GLN A 20 -11.56 -11.10 -12.56
C GLN A 20 -10.33 -10.19 -12.69
N ALA A 21 -10.50 -8.86 -12.53
CA ALA A 21 -9.37 -7.93 -12.53
C ALA A 21 -8.33 -8.28 -11.45
N LEU A 22 -8.77 -8.59 -10.23
CA LEU A 22 -7.88 -9.02 -9.13
C LEU A 22 -7.19 -10.36 -9.41
N ARG A 23 -7.86 -11.32 -10.06
CA ARG A 23 -7.22 -12.57 -10.52
C ARG A 23 -6.16 -12.29 -11.60
N ASN A 24 -6.46 -11.40 -12.55
CA ASN A 24 -5.50 -10.99 -13.58
C ASN A 24 -4.27 -10.29 -12.96
N SER A 25 -4.46 -9.50 -11.90
CA SER A 25 -3.36 -8.90 -11.13
C SER A 25 -2.43 -9.94 -10.51
N LEU A 26 -2.98 -11.02 -9.97
CA LEU A 26 -2.16 -12.14 -9.46
C LEU A 26 -1.39 -12.83 -10.60
N ASP A 27 -2.03 -13.07 -11.73
CA ASP A 27 -1.38 -13.69 -12.88
C ASP A 27 -0.27 -12.81 -13.47
N LEU A 28 -0.49 -11.47 -13.50
CA LEU A 28 0.52 -10.49 -13.87
C LEU A 28 1.72 -10.52 -12.89
N ALA A 29 1.47 -10.57 -11.60
CA ALA A 29 2.53 -10.64 -10.59
C ALA A 29 3.36 -11.93 -10.72
N ARG A 30 2.73 -13.05 -10.98
CA ARG A 30 3.39 -14.34 -11.26
C ARG A 30 4.22 -14.29 -12.55
N LEU A 31 3.70 -13.65 -13.60
CA LEU A 31 4.45 -13.46 -14.85
C LEU A 31 5.67 -12.57 -14.61
N ALA A 32 5.49 -11.43 -13.93
CA ALA A 32 6.59 -10.53 -13.59
C ALA A 32 7.68 -11.25 -12.77
N GLU A 33 7.28 -12.07 -11.80
CA GLU A 33 8.21 -12.90 -11.02
C GLU A 33 9.01 -13.88 -11.89
N ARG A 34 8.36 -14.58 -12.82
CA ARG A 34 9.03 -15.50 -13.75
C ARG A 34 10.01 -14.78 -14.68
N LEU A 35 9.68 -13.56 -15.10
CA LEU A 35 10.51 -12.72 -15.96
C LEU A 35 11.63 -11.97 -15.20
N GLY A 36 11.75 -12.15 -13.88
CA GLY A 36 12.81 -11.57 -13.08
C GLY A 36 12.60 -10.10 -12.73
N TYR A 37 11.37 -9.60 -12.76
CA TYR A 37 11.07 -8.27 -12.23
C TYR A 37 11.33 -8.22 -10.73
N THR A 38 11.81 -7.08 -10.26
CA THR A 38 12.20 -6.89 -8.85
C THR A 38 10.99 -6.67 -7.96
N ARG A 39 10.01 -5.90 -8.43
CA ARG A 39 8.84 -5.47 -7.65
C ARG A 39 7.56 -5.55 -8.46
N TYR A 40 6.49 -5.89 -7.75
CA TYR A 40 5.12 -5.67 -8.17
C TYR A 40 4.45 -4.74 -7.16
N TRP A 41 4.02 -3.59 -7.60
CA TRP A 41 3.33 -2.61 -6.78
C TRP A 41 1.92 -2.37 -7.29
N MET A 42 1.00 -2.11 -6.36
CA MET A 42 -0.39 -1.77 -6.67
C MET A 42 -0.68 -0.34 -6.19
N ALA A 43 -1.33 0.46 -7.05
CA ALA A 43 -1.77 1.81 -6.70
C ALA A 43 -3.10 1.77 -5.94
N GLU A 44 -3.32 2.74 -5.05
CA GLU A 44 -4.60 2.94 -4.37
C GLU A 44 -5.44 3.97 -5.14
N HIS A 45 -6.66 3.58 -5.53
CA HIS A 45 -7.66 4.47 -6.11
C HIS A 45 -9.05 4.11 -5.62
N HIS A 46 -9.85 5.14 -5.33
CA HIS A 46 -11.20 4.96 -4.79
C HIS A 46 -12.26 5.57 -5.71
N ASN A 47 -13.49 5.04 -5.64
CA ASN A 47 -14.65 5.50 -6.40
C ASN A 47 -14.43 5.53 -7.92
N MET A 48 -13.67 4.58 -8.45
CA MET A 48 -13.39 4.44 -9.88
C MET A 48 -13.87 3.05 -10.36
N PRO A 49 -15.02 2.95 -11.04
CA PRO A 49 -15.60 1.65 -11.46
C PRO A 49 -14.68 0.81 -12.34
N GLY A 50 -13.75 1.44 -13.06
CA GLY A 50 -12.78 0.76 -13.93
C GLY A 50 -11.52 0.27 -13.24
N ILE A 51 -11.39 0.39 -11.89
CA ILE A 51 -10.18 0.06 -11.14
C ILE A 51 -10.55 -0.69 -9.87
N ALA A 52 -9.98 -1.88 -9.66
CA ALA A 52 -10.30 -2.76 -8.53
C ALA A 52 -9.30 -2.67 -7.35
N SER A 53 -8.38 -1.70 -7.34
CA SER A 53 -7.28 -1.62 -6.37
C SER A 53 -7.58 -0.79 -5.12
N ALA A 54 -8.84 -0.47 -4.82
CA ALA A 54 -9.20 0.40 -3.69
C ALA A 54 -8.76 -0.15 -2.32
N ALA A 55 -8.98 -1.43 -2.06
CA ALA A 55 -8.53 -2.10 -0.82
C ALA A 55 -7.11 -2.67 -1.01
N THR A 56 -6.14 -1.79 -1.21
CA THR A 56 -4.79 -2.12 -1.68
C THR A 56 -4.11 -3.18 -0.82
N ALA A 57 -4.09 -3.04 0.51
CA ALA A 57 -3.46 -4.00 1.41
C ALA A 57 -4.10 -5.40 1.33
N VAL A 58 -5.44 -5.48 1.15
CA VAL A 58 -6.17 -6.75 1.00
C VAL A 58 -5.80 -7.42 -0.32
N ALA A 59 -5.77 -6.66 -1.43
CA ALA A 59 -5.35 -7.17 -2.73
C ALA A 59 -3.89 -7.64 -2.72
N LEU A 60 -3.00 -6.88 -2.08
CA LEU A 60 -1.59 -7.24 -1.93
C LEU A 60 -1.40 -8.53 -1.11
N ALA A 61 -2.22 -8.78 -0.09
CA ALA A 61 -2.19 -10.05 0.66
C ALA A 61 -2.47 -11.25 -0.25
N HIS A 62 -3.49 -11.13 -1.13
CA HIS A 62 -3.81 -12.16 -2.12
C HIS A 62 -2.63 -12.40 -3.09
N ILE A 63 -2.03 -11.33 -3.60
CA ILE A 63 -0.91 -11.41 -4.54
C ILE A 63 0.34 -11.97 -3.87
N ALA A 64 0.65 -11.53 -2.66
CA ALA A 64 1.82 -12.01 -1.92
C ALA A 64 1.73 -13.51 -1.59
N ALA A 65 0.54 -14.01 -1.24
CA ALA A 65 0.28 -15.44 -1.03
C ALA A 65 0.41 -16.27 -2.30
N GLY A 66 0.16 -15.68 -3.47
CA GLY A 66 0.24 -16.36 -4.77
C GLY A 66 1.58 -16.25 -5.49
N THR A 67 2.59 -15.60 -4.90
CA THR A 67 3.96 -15.40 -5.41
C THR A 67 4.99 -15.82 -4.37
N ALA A 68 6.25 -16.03 -4.76
CA ALA A 68 7.26 -16.60 -3.86
C ALA A 68 8.45 -15.68 -3.57
N ARG A 69 8.91 -14.87 -4.52
CA ARG A 69 10.18 -14.13 -4.45
C ARG A 69 10.06 -12.65 -4.75
N ILE A 70 9.19 -12.25 -5.70
CA ILE A 70 9.02 -10.85 -6.10
C ILE A 70 8.61 -10.01 -4.90
N ARG A 71 9.19 -8.81 -4.77
CA ARG A 71 8.78 -7.87 -3.73
C ARG A 71 7.39 -7.32 -4.07
N ILE A 72 6.53 -7.26 -3.07
CA ILE A 72 5.14 -6.82 -3.19
C ILE A 72 4.96 -5.53 -2.41
N GLY A 73 4.27 -4.56 -2.96
CA GLY A 73 4.08 -3.30 -2.24
C GLY A 73 3.00 -2.38 -2.80
N ALA A 74 2.79 -1.29 -2.10
CA ALA A 74 1.91 -0.21 -2.56
C ALA A 74 2.69 0.86 -3.30
N GLY A 75 2.11 1.33 -4.40
CA GLY A 75 2.73 2.40 -5.18
C GLY A 75 1.76 3.55 -5.49
N GLY A 76 1.19 4.18 -4.44
CA GLY A 76 1.31 4.05 -2.99
C GLY A 76 -0.02 4.10 -2.25
N ILE A 77 0.08 3.87 -0.95
CA ILE A 77 -1.03 4.16 -0.04
C ILE A 77 -1.21 5.68 0.05
N MET A 78 -2.42 6.12 -0.13
CA MET A 78 -2.80 7.54 0.02
C MET A 78 -2.95 7.87 1.51
N LEU A 79 -1.82 8.03 2.22
CA LEU A 79 -1.78 8.13 3.68
C LEU A 79 -2.76 9.17 4.26
N PRO A 80 -3.01 10.34 3.62
CA PRO A 80 -4.01 11.27 4.14
C PRO A 80 -5.45 10.72 4.25
N ASN A 81 -5.76 9.57 3.65
CA ASN A 81 -7.06 8.91 3.75
C ASN A 81 -7.15 7.91 4.92
N HIS A 82 -6.07 7.66 5.62
CA HIS A 82 -5.93 6.57 6.60
C HIS A 82 -5.36 7.06 7.93
N ALA A 83 -5.68 6.34 9.01
CA ALA A 83 -4.94 6.49 10.25
C ALA A 83 -3.58 5.77 10.12
N PRO A 84 -2.45 6.41 10.48
CA PRO A 84 -1.11 5.82 10.38
C PRO A 84 -0.99 4.46 11.08
N LEU A 85 -1.62 4.29 12.24
CA LEU A 85 -1.64 3.01 12.97
C LEU A 85 -2.23 1.87 12.12
N LEU A 86 -3.37 2.09 11.47
CA LEU A 86 -4.01 1.05 10.65
C LEU A 86 -3.14 0.62 9.47
N ILE A 87 -2.44 1.56 8.84
CA ILE A 87 -1.51 1.24 7.75
C ILE A 87 -0.29 0.48 8.28
N ALA A 88 0.23 0.87 9.46
CA ALA A 88 1.32 0.14 10.10
C ALA A 88 0.93 -1.32 10.41
N GLU A 89 -0.27 -1.57 10.93
CA GLU A 89 -0.76 -2.91 11.24
C GLU A 89 -1.02 -3.74 9.97
N GLN A 90 -1.60 -3.14 8.91
CA GLN A 90 -1.83 -3.82 7.64
C GLN A 90 -0.51 -4.25 6.98
N PHE A 91 0.45 -3.34 6.86
CA PHE A 91 1.75 -3.65 6.24
C PHE A 91 2.67 -4.44 7.19
N GLY A 92 2.53 -4.28 8.50
CA GLY A 92 3.13 -5.15 9.50
C GLY A 92 2.64 -6.59 9.37
N THR A 93 1.33 -6.79 9.17
CA THR A 93 0.73 -8.11 8.91
C THR A 93 1.29 -8.73 7.64
N LEU A 94 1.34 -7.96 6.54
CA LEU A 94 1.93 -8.43 5.29
C LEU A 94 3.41 -8.83 5.48
N ALA A 95 4.19 -8.00 6.18
CA ALA A 95 5.62 -8.26 6.42
C ALA A 95 5.85 -9.47 7.34
N ALA A 96 5.00 -9.68 8.35
CA ALA A 96 5.05 -10.85 9.21
C ALA A 96 4.75 -12.15 8.44
N LEU A 97 3.78 -12.12 7.50
CA LEU A 97 3.44 -13.26 6.66
C LEU A 97 4.46 -13.51 5.53
N HIS A 98 5.09 -12.45 5.02
CA HIS A 98 5.99 -12.49 3.87
C HIS A 98 7.30 -11.74 4.15
N PRO A 99 8.15 -12.24 5.07
CA PRO A 99 9.35 -11.54 5.53
C PRO A 99 10.27 -11.13 4.37
N GLY A 100 10.77 -9.90 4.41
CA GLY A 100 11.72 -9.35 3.45
C GLY A 100 11.14 -9.01 2.06
N ARG A 101 9.83 -9.22 1.84
CA ARG A 101 9.19 -9.04 0.52
C ARG A 101 8.28 -7.82 0.42
N ILE A 102 8.00 -7.12 1.50
CA ILE A 102 6.99 -6.08 1.53
C ILE A 102 7.63 -4.70 1.42
N ASP A 103 7.08 -3.85 0.55
CA ASP A 103 7.40 -2.42 0.40
C ASP A 103 6.16 -1.58 0.69
N LEU A 104 6.33 -0.43 1.36
CA LEU A 104 5.25 0.52 1.61
C LEU A 104 5.56 1.86 0.94
N GLY A 105 4.97 2.10 -0.23
CA GLY A 105 4.99 3.41 -0.86
C GLY A 105 3.85 4.29 -0.33
N LEU A 106 4.15 5.55 -0.05
CA LEU A 106 3.23 6.55 0.50
C LEU A 106 3.01 7.68 -0.48
N GLY A 107 1.73 8.01 -0.75
CA GLY A 107 1.30 9.15 -1.56
C GLY A 107 0.70 10.25 -0.68
N ARG A 108 1.01 11.52 -1.03
CA ARG A 108 0.42 12.70 -0.38
C ARG A 108 -0.95 13.07 -0.94
N ALA A 109 -1.17 12.85 -2.25
CA ALA A 109 -2.43 13.20 -2.90
C ALA A 109 -3.56 12.29 -2.38
N PRO A 110 -4.81 12.80 -2.22
CA PRO A 110 -5.92 11.97 -1.72
C PRO A 110 -6.37 10.89 -2.73
N GLY A 111 -5.89 10.88 -3.97
CA GLY A 111 -6.18 9.85 -4.98
C GLY A 111 -7.65 9.71 -5.35
N SER A 112 -8.49 10.71 -5.01
CA SER A 112 -9.94 10.69 -5.18
C SER A 112 -10.51 12.10 -5.26
N ASP A 113 -11.77 12.22 -5.70
CA ASP A 113 -12.53 13.47 -5.63
C ASP A 113 -12.89 13.86 -4.18
N GLN A 114 -13.34 15.11 -3.99
CA GLN A 114 -13.66 15.63 -2.66
C GLN A 114 -14.80 14.89 -1.96
N VAL A 115 -15.77 14.35 -2.71
CA VAL A 115 -16.92 13.62 -2.14
C VAL A 115 -16.42 12.29 -1.57
N THR A 116 -15.61 11.59 -2.35
CA THR A 116 -14.98 10.32 -1.93
C THR A 116 -14.03 10.53 -0.75
N ALA A 117 -13.21 11.60 -0.78
CA ALA A 117 -12.33 11.94 0.35
C ALA A 117 -13.11 12.17 1.65
N ARG A 118 -14.28 12.85 1.59
CA ARG A 118 -15.16 13.03 2.75
C ARG A 118 -15.77 11.71 3.24
N ALA A 119 -16.10 10.80 2.34
CA ALA A 119 -16.66 9.48 2.70
C ALA A 119 -15.62 8.61 3.43
N MET A 120 -14.34 8.74 3.11
CA MET A 120 -13.24 7.99 3.72
C MET A 120 -12.75 8.59 5.03
N ARG A 121 -12.77 9.93 5.17
CA ARG A 121 -12.24 10.64 6.34
C ARG A 121 -13.31 10.80 7.42
N ARG A 122 -13.02 10.29 8.60
CA ARG A 122 -13.81 10.60 9.81
C ARG A 122 -13.49 11.97 10.39
N ASN A 123 -12.27 12.47 10.21
CA ASN A 123 -11.87 13.81 10.65
C ASN A 123 -11.83 14.75 9.44
N LEU A 124 -12.90 15.53 9.28
CA LEU A 124 -13.05 16.52 8.19
C LEU A 124 -12.18 17.76 8.39
N HIS A 125 -11.56 17.91 9.57
CA HIS A 125 -10.67 19.03 9.92
C HIS A 125 -9.18 18.69 9.78
N ALA A 126 -8.82 17.44 9.41
CA ALA A 126 -7.44 17.11 9.12
C ALA A 126 -6.98 17.87 7.87
N GLU A 127 -5.98 18.71 8.02
CA GLU A 127 -5.39 19.46 6.92
C GLU A 127 -4.49 18.55 6.09
N ILE A 128 -4.35 18.86 4.79
CA ILE A 128 -3.45 18.11 3.87
C ILE A 128 -1.98 18.28 4.29
N ASP A 129 -1.69 19.29 5.10
CA ASP A 129 -0.34 19.57 5.60
C ASP A 129 0.14 18.66 6.73
N ASP A 130 -0.73 17.80 7.29
CA ASP A 130 -0.34 16.83 8.33
C ASP A 130 0.44 15.61 7.76
N PHE A 131 0.56 15.49 6.44
CA PHE A 131 1.24 14.35 5.80
C PHE A 131 2.66 14.07 6.32
N PRO A 132 3.54 15.06 6.56
CA PRO A 132 4.86 14.78 7.16
C PRO A 132 4.77 14.18 8.57
N GLN A 133 3.82 14.65 9.38
CA GLN A 133 3.56 14.18 10.73
C GLN A 133 3.01 12.75 10.71
N ASP A 134 2.04 12.48 9.83
CA ASP A 134 1.49 11.13 9.60
C ASP A 134 2.58 10.13 9.18
N VAL A 135 3.50 10.55 8.31
CA VAL A 135 4.65 9.72 7.91
C VAL A 135 5.56 9.43 9.10
N MET A 136 5.87 10.45 9.92
CA MET A 136 6.72 10.27 11.11
C MET A 136 6.05 9.36 12.14
N GLU A 137 4.73 9.50 12.34
CA GLU A 137 3.95 8.63 13.21
C GLU A 137 3.98 7.19 12.70
N LEU A 138 3.68 6.97 11.41
CA LEU A 138 3.73 5.66 10.76
C LEU A 138 5.11 4.99 10.93
N MET A 139 6.18 5.73 10.68
CA MET A 139 7.55 5.24 10.86
C MET A 139 7.83 4.87 12.33
N GLY A 140 7.24 5.62 13.27
CA GLY A 140 7.31 5.35 14.69
C GLY A 140 6.75 3.98 15.07
N TYR A 141 5.64 3.56 14.45
CA TYR A 141 5.01 2.27 14.69
C TYR A 141 5.84 1.05 14.22
N PHE A 142 6.77 1.24 13.28
CA PHE A 142 7.68 0.16 12.87
C PHE A 142 8.96 0.07 13.71
N ARG A 143 9.21 1.04 14.60
CA ARG A 143 10.36 0.97 15.52
C ARG A 143 10.17 -0.13 16.56
N PRO A 144 11.28 -0.64 17.16
CA PRO A 144 11.17 -1.53 18.31
C PRO A 144 10.32 -0.91 19.42
N VAL A 145 9.44 -1.72 19.98
CA VAL A 145 8.55 -1.29 21.07
C VAL A 145 9.36 -0.98 22.31
N VAL A 146 9.07 0.15 22.97
CA VAL A 146 9.71 0.54 24.22
C VAL A 146 8.78 0.33 25.42
N PRO A 147 9.34 0.03 26.61
CA PRO A 147 8.53 -0.12 27.83
C PRO A 147 7.68 1.13 28.10
N GLY A 148 6.38 0.91 28.39
CA GLY A 148 5.44 2.00 28.68
C GLY A 148 4.82 2.68 27.44
N GLN A 149 5.13 2.23 26.23
CA GLN A 149 4.48 2.72 25.01
C GLN A 149 3.00 2.40 25.03
N ALA A 150 2.16 3.45 24.97
CA ALA A 150 0.71 3.32 25.12
C ALA A 150 0.02 2.72 23.88
N VAL A 151 0.55 2.99 22.67
CA VAL A 151 -0.02 2.52 21.39
C VAL A 151 1.05 1.83 20.58
N GLN A 152 0.75 0.64 20.08
CA GLN A 152 1.68 -0.20 19.30
C GLN A 152 0.97 -0.74 18.07
N ALA A 153 1.66 -0.88 16.96
CA ALA A 153 1.18 -1.65 15.82
C ALA A 153 1.44 -3.16 16.06
N VAL A 154 0.39 -3.98 16.05
CA VAL A 154 0.49 -5.42 16.29
C VAL A 154 -0.27 -6.20 15.20
N PRO A 155 0.48 -6.90 14.29
CA PRO A 155 1.93 -6.86 14.11
C PRO A 155 2.41 -5.55 13.48
N GLY A 156 3.67 -5.19 13.69
CA GLY A 156 4.28 -3.97 13.12
C GLY A 156 5.55 -3.57 13.85
N GLY A 157 5.49 -3.43 15.17
CA GLY A 157 6.61 -3.00 16.00
C GLY A 157 7.86 -3.86 15.81
N GLY A 158 8.98 -3.23 15.46
CA GLY A 158 10.27 -3.88 15.22
C GLY A 158 10.41 -4.58 13.87
N LEU A 159 9.41 -4.49 12.97
CA LEU A 159 9.51 -5.08 11.64
C LEU A 159 10.18 -4.11 10.66
N ASP A 160 11.04 -4.65 9.79
CA ASP A 160 11.68 -3.89 8.71
C ASP A 160 10.75 -3.85 7.48
N VAL A 161 10.03 -2.74 7.33
CA VAL A 161 9.20 -2.44 6.16
C VAL A 161 9.78 -1.23 5.46
N PRO A 162 10.44 -1.39 4.30
CA PRO A 162 10.96 -0.26 3.52
C PRO A 162 9.85 0.71 3.13
N ILE A 163 10.02 1.99 3.51
CA ILE A 163 9.07 3.06 3.23
C ILE A 163 9.59 3.90 2.06
N TRP A 164 8.72 4.14 1.08
CA TRP A 164 8.99 4.90 -0.13
C TRP A 164 8.04 6.10 -0.22
N LYS A 165 8.58 7.29 -0.46
CA LYS A 165 7.76 8.45 -0.80
C LYS A 165 7.51 8.49 -2.29
N ILE A 166 6.24 8.51 -2.71
CA ILE A 166 5.83 8.60 -4.11
C ILE A 166 5.38 10.04 -4.41
N GLY A 167 5.87 10.60 -5.52
CA GLY A 167 5.58 11.95 -5.94
C GLY A 167 6.84 12.75 -6.32
N ARG A 168 6.67 14.01 -6.73
CA ARG A 168 7.80 14.87 -7.05
C ARG A 168 8.60 15.16 -5.79
N ALA A 169 9.91 14.94 -5.85
CA ALA A 169 10.83 15.59 -4.93
C ALA A 169 10.78 17.10 -5.24
N HIS A 170 10.19 17.90 -4.38
CA HIS A 170 10.48 19.31 -4.35
C HIS A 170 11.87 19.45 -3.72
N VAL A 171 12.82 19.80 -4.55
CA VAL A 171 14.14 20.28 -4.13
C VAL A 171 13.95 21.68 -3.54
#